data_5bf85483761b1391acf932d88cb59f25
#
_entry.id   5bf85483761b1391acf932d88cb59f25
#
_cell.length_a   1.000
_cell.length_b   1.000
_cell.length_c   1.000
_cell.angle_alpha   90.00
_cell.angle_beta   90.00
_cell.angle_gamma   90.00
#
_symmetry.space_group_name_H-M   'P 1'
#
loop_
_entity.id
_entity.type
_entity.pdbx_description
1 polymer ?
#
loop_
_entity_poly.entity_id
_entity_poly.type
_entity_poly.pdbx_seq_one_letter_code
_entity_poly.pdbx_strand_id
1 'polypeptide(L)'
;MKDLGYDLLNEKIWKKSNEINMYRYNYAFVLCFGSKNYKSKNVKAFQNDIWFHPHKSYNGYNNNFSKDMILRCIENYTDIGEIVLDIFMGVGTTEISCIESNRDYLGVEINTEVYENAISRLSVL
;
A
#
# COMPACT_ATOMS: atom_id res chain seq x y z
N MET A 1 18.80 6.51 1.12
CA MET A 1 18.44 5.29 0.38
C MET A 1 19.63 4.75 -0.42
N LYS A 2 20.33 5.58 -1.22
CA LYS A 2 21.56 5.13 -1.94
C LYS A 2 22.63 4.54 -1.03
N ASP A 3 22.83 5.12 0.15
CA ASP A 3 23.81 4.64 1.15
C ASP A 3 23.45 3.26 1.74
N LEU A 4 22.19 2.83 1.57
CA LEU A 4 21.70 1.51 1.98
C LEU A 4 21.65 0.50 0.82
N GLY A 5 22.16 0.87 -0.36
CA GLY A 5 22.18 -0.01 -1.54
C GLY A 5 20.87 -0.14 -2.28
N TYR A 6 19.92 0.79 -2.06
CA TYR A 6 18.63 0.82 -2.78
C TYR A 6 18.58 1.96 -3.78
N ASP A 7 18.12 1.66 -4.97
CA ASP A 7 17.83 2.63 -6.04
C ASP A 7 16.33 2.87 -6.14
N LEU A 8 15.94 4.08 -6.59
CA LEU A 8 14.56 4.35 -6.98
C LEU A 8 14.27 3.60 -8.28
N LEU A 9 13.41 2.60 -8.20
CA LEU A 9 13.04 1.75 -9.33
C LEU A 9 11.87 2.33 -10.12
N ASN A 10 10.91 2.95 -9.41
CA ASN A 10 9.69 3.45 -10.01
C ASN A 10 9.06 4.55 -9.16
N GLU A 11 8.30 5.43 -9.83
CA GLU A 11 7.52 6.48 -9.22
C GLU A 11 6.14 6.51 -9.86
N LYS A 12 5.10 6.51 -9.05
CA LYS A 12 3.70 6.61 -9.50
C LYS A 12 2.98 7.72 -8.73
N ILE A 13 1.99 8.29 -9.36
CA ILE A 13 1.09 9.27 -8.75
C ILE A 13 -0.21 8.57 -8.42
N TRP A 14 -0.50 8.46 -7.12
CA TRP A 14 -1.80 8.01 -6.66
C TRP A 14 -2.77 9.20 -6.61
N LYS A 15 -3.74 9.23 -7.52
CA LYS A 15 -4.83 10.19 -7.54
C LYS A 15 -5.97 9.69 -6.66
N LYS A 16 -6.27 10.44 -5.60
CA LYS A 16 -7.22 10.06 -4.53
C LYS A 16 -8.67 10.43 -4.85
N SER A 17 -8.88 11.54 -5.58
CA SER A 17 -10.21 12.02 -5.95
C SER A 17 -10.16 12.88 -7.22
N ASN A 18 -11.33 13.07 -7.83
CA ASN A 18 -11.50 14.04 -8.92
C ASN A 18 -12.03 15.39 -8.42
N GLU A 19 -12.31 15.51 -7.12
CA GLU A 19 -12.83 16.74 -6.56
C GLU A 19 -11.76 17.81 -6.45
N ILE A 20 -12.12 19.04 -6.76
CA ILE A 20 -11.27 20.20 -6.54
C ILE A 20 -11.44 20.61 -5.08
N ASN A 21 -10.40 20.42 -4.29
CA ASN A 21 -10.38 20.85 -2.89
C ASN A 21 -9.22 21.83 -2.68
N MET A 22 -9.53 23.07 -2.30
CA MET A 22 -8.51 24.12 -2.12
C MET A 22 -7.53 23.85 -0.98
N TYR A 23 -7.85 22.92 -0.07
CA TYR A 23 -7.10 22.70 1.17
C TYR A 23 -6.43 21.33 1.27
N ARG A 24 -6.60 20.43 0.29
CA ARG A 24 -6.04 19.08 0.33
C ARG A 24 -5.45 18.67 -1.01
N TYR A 25 -4.29 18.08 -0.98
CA TYR A 25 -3.71 17.45 -2.16
C TYR A 25 -4.53 16.21 -2.55
N ASN A 26 -5.03 16.20 -3.79
CA ASN A 26 -5.80 15.07 -4.33
C ASN A 26 -4.92 13.92 -4.83
N TYR A 27 -3.63 13.98 -4.56
CA TYR A 27 -2.67 12.97 -4.98
C TYR A 27 -1.60 12.73 -3.90
N ALA A 28 -0.93 11.59 -4.03
CA ALA A 28 0.31 11.28 -3.32
C ALA A 28 1.25 10.54 -4.26
N PHE A 29 2.54 10.56 -3.95
CA PHE A 29 3.52 9.75 -4.66
C PHE A 29 3.59 8.35 -4.05
N VAL A 30 3.71 7.35 -4.92
CA VAL A 30 4.08 5.99 -4.58
C VAL A 30 5.48 5.76 -5.11
N LEU A 31 6.46 5.70 -4.22
CA LEU A 31 7.86 5.53 -4.56
C LEU A 31 8.28 4.08 -4.30
N CYS A 32 8.80 3.42 -5.31
CA CYS A 32 9.34 2.07 -5.19
C CYS A 32 10.85 2.10 -5.19
N PHE A 33 11.44 1.57 -4.13
CA PHE A 33 12.88 1.38 -4.01
C PHE A 33 13.20 -0.11 -3.97
N GLY A 34 14.30 -0.50 -4.56
CA GLY A 34 14.76 -1.88 -4.55
C GLY A 34 16.23 -2.02 -4.89
N SER A 35 16.74 -3.25 -4.86
CA SER A 35 18.10 -3.52 -5.30
C SER A 35 18.25 -3.24 -6.80
N LYS A 36 19.45 -2.88 -7.23
CA LYS A 36 19.77 -2.54 -8.63
C LYS A 36 19.38 -3.60 -9.66
N ASN A 37 19.31 -4.85 -9.23
CA ASN A 37 18.96 -5.99 -10.10
C ASN A 37 17.51 -6.45 -9.95
N TYR A 38 16.70 -5.75 -9.16
CA TYR A 38 15.30 -6.10 -8.98
C TYR A 38 14.54 -5.93 -10.29
N LYS A 39 13.78 -6.96 -10.68
CA LYS A 39 12.85 -6.91 -11.81
C LYS A 39 11.43 -7.03 -11.27
N SER A 40 10.58 -6.12 -11.69
CA SER A 40 9.16 -6.22 -11.35
C SER A 40 8.55 -7.54 -11.83
N LYS A 41 7.73 -8.14 -11.00
CA LYS A 41 7.10 -9.44 -11.23
C LYS A 41 5.93 -9.35 -12.22
N ASN A 42 5.23 -8.21 -12.25
CA ASN A 42 4.08 -8.02 -13.12
C ASN A 42 4.21 -6.77 -14.00
N VAL A 43 4.77 -6.94 -15.20
CA VAL A 43 5.05 -5.84 -16.15
C VAL A 43 3.77 -5.14 -16.64
N LYS A 44 2.62 -5.84 -16.70
CA LYS A 44 1.37 -5.27 -17.23
C LYS A 44 0.78 -4.19 -16.32
N ALA A 45 1.04 -4.22 -15.03
CA ALA A 45 0.53 -3.26 -14.08
C ALA A 45 1.27 -1.90 -14.09
N PHE A 46 2.38 -1.79 -14.80
CA PHE A 46 3.21 -0.57 -14.87
C PHE A 46 2.81 0.41 -15.97
N GLN A 47 1.79 0.11 -16.76
CA GLN A 47 1.49 0.85 -17.99
C GLN A 47 1.05 2.30 -17.79
N ASN A 48 0.63 2.70 -16.58
CA ASN A 48 0.20 4.07 -16.28
C ASN A 48 0.97 4.65 -15.10
N ASP A 49 1.42 5.88 -15.24
CA ASP A 49 2.10 6.62 -14.18
C ASP A 49 1.12 7.24 -13.17
N ILE A 50 -0.15 7.39 -13.56
CA ILE A 50 -1.22 7.90 -12.70
C ILE A 50 -2.17 6.75 -12.36
N TRP A 51 -2.30 6.46 -11.08
CA TRP A 51 -3.22 5.46 -10.55
C TRP A 51 -4.41 6.15 -9.88
N PHE A 52 -5.59 5.97 -10.43
CA PHE A 52 -6.81 6.49 -9.82
C PHE A 52 -7.46 5.42 -8.95
N HIS A 53 -7.33 5.59 -7.65
CA HIS A 53 -7.97 4.75 -6.63
C HIS A 53 -8.60 5.65 -5.59
N PRO A 54 -9.93 5.83 -5.59
CA PRO A 54 -10.60 6.70 -4.65
C PRO A 54 -10.27 6.34 -3.20
N HIS A 55 -10.05 7.38 -2.42
CA HIS A 55 -9.85 7.24 -0.98
C HIS A 55 -11.17 6.81 -0.32
N LYS A 56 -11.10 5.83 0.59
CA LYS A 56 -12.23 5.40 1.42
C LYS A 56 -11.84 5.55 2.89
N SER A 57 -12.70 6.17 3.70
CA SER A 57 -12.55 6.17 5.14
C SER A 57 -13.01 4.85 5.74
N TYR A 58 -12.42 4.44 6.86
CA TYR A 58 -12.85 3.29 7.64
C TYR A 58 -12.95 3.69 9.11
N ASN A 59 -14.13 3.51 9.72
CA ASN A 59 -14.41 3.79 11.14
C ASN A 59 -13.87 5.15 11.63
N GLY A 60 -14.04 6.22 10.85
CA GLY A 60 -13.55 7.56 11.20
C GLY A 60 -12.05 7.80 10.92
N TYR A 61 -11.29 6.80 10.54
CA TYR A 61 -9.90 6.94 10.09
C TYR A 61 -9.87 7.45 8.64
N ASN A 62 -9.62 8.74 8.48
CA ASN A 62 -9.71 9.43 7.18
C ASN A 62 -8.44 9.36 6.32
N ASN A 63 -7.37 8.78 6.83
CA ASN A 63 -6.07 8.75 6.15
C ASN A 63 -5.67 7.36 5.63
N ASN A 64 -6.64 6.47 5.47
CA ASN A 64 -6.36 5.12 4.99
C ASN A 64 -5.98 5.12 3.51
N PHE A 65 -5.03 4.29 3.16
CA PHE A 65 -4.76 3.98 1.77
C PHE A 65 -5.94 3.28 1.11
N SER A 66 -6.14 3.50 -0.18
CA SER A 66 -7.10 2.70 -0.94
C SER A 66 -6.63 1.25 -0.98
N LYS A 67 -7.50 0.31 -0.61
CA LYS A 67 -7.21 -1.13 -0.68
C LYS A 67 -6.76 -1.55 -2.08
N ASP A 68 -7.44 -1.06 -3.13
CA ASP A 68 -7.10 -1.39 -4.51
C ASP A 68 -5.71 -0.88 -4.92
N MET A 69 -5.29 0.26 -4.38
CA MET A 69 -3.94 0.79 -4.61
C MET A 69 -2.89 -0.08 -3.91
N ILE A 70 -3.12 -0.48 -2.66
CA ILE A 70 -2.22 -1.38 -1.92
C ILE A 70 -2.14 -2.75 -2.60
N LEU A 71 -3.28 -3.34 -2.95
CA LEU A 71 -3.33 -4.61 -3.66
C LEU A 71 -2.51 -4.56 -4.95
N ARG A 72 -2.65 -3.49 -5.72
CA ARG A 72 -1.86 -3.28 -6.93
C ARG A 72 -0.35 -3.22 -6.64
N CYS A 73 0.07 -2.57 -5.55
CA CYS A 73 1.47 -2.59 -5.13
C CYS A 73 1.94 -4.01 -4.81
N ILE A 74 1.18 -4.75 -4.00
CA ILE A 74 1.52 -6.12 -3.59
C ILE A 74 1.68 -7.01 -4.81
N GLU A 75 0.70 -7.04 -5.71
CA GLU A 75 0.73 -7.88 -6.92
C GLU A 75 1.87 -7.54 -7.89
N ASN A 76 2.29 -6.27 -7.91
CA ASN A 76 3.39 -5.85 -8.77
C ASN A 76 4.77 -6.24 -8.24
N TYR A 77 4.92 -6.31 -6.94
CA TYR A 77 6.23 -6.44 -6.33
C TYR A 77 6.45 -7.76 -5.59
N THR A 78 5.41 -8.60 -5.46
CA THR A 78 5.50 -9.88 -4.76
C THR A 78 4.87 -11.02 -5.56
N ASP A 79 5.34 -12.25 -5.30
CA ASP A 79 4.69 -13.50 -5.72
C ASP A 79 3.75 -14.03 -4.63
N ILE A 80 2.85 -14.95 -5.02
CA ILE A 80 1.98 -15.67 -4.07
C ILE A 80 2.85 -16.40 -3.05
N GLY A 81 2.50 -16.29 -1.76
CA GLY A 81 3.22 -16.90 -0.64
C GLY A 81 4.43 -16.11 -0.16
N GLU A 82 4.77 -14.97 -0.78
CA GLU A 82 5.79 -14.06 -0.24
C GLU A 82 5.25 -13.24 0.93
N ILE A 83 6.15 -12.80 1.82
CA ILE A 83 5.82 -12.03 3.02
C ILE A 83 5.92 -10.54 2.70
N VAL A 84 4.88 -9.79 3.06
CA VAL A 84 4.85 -8.32 3.01
C VAL A 84 5.02 -7.77 4.42
N LEU A 85 5.99 -6.89 4.63
CA LEU A 85 6.19 -6.17 5.88
C LEU A 85 5.56 -4.78 5.81
N ASP A 86 4.65 -4.48 6.73
CA ASP A 86 4.10 -3.14 6.96
C ASP A 86 4.46 -2.65 8.36
N ILE A 87 5.41 -1.71 8.44
CA ILE A 87 5.89 -1.17 9.72
C ILE A 87 5.02 -0.03 10.26
N PHE A 88 3.96 0.34 9.55
CA PHE A 88 2.96 1.34 9.95
C PHE A 88 1.56 0.85 9.61
N MET A 89 1.22 -0.35 10.10
CA MET A 89 0.04 -1.13 9.73
C MET A 89 -1.28 -0.35 9.80
N GLY A 90 -1.40 0.58 10.76
CA GLY A 90 -2.63 1.32 10.97
C GLY A 90 -3.81 0.39 11.20
N VAL A 91 -4.88 0.57 10.42
CA VAL A 91 -6.11 -0.25 10.50
C VAL A 91 -6.06 -1.54 9.66
N GLY A 92 -4.89 -1.97 9.21
CA GLY A 92 -4.68 -3.27 8.57
C GLY A 92 -5.09 -3.35 7.09
N THR A 93 -4.97 -2.28 6.33
CA THR A 93 -5.34 -2.30 4.90
C THR A 93 -4.37 -3.14 4.07
N THR A 94 -3.08 -3.10 4.38
CA THR A 94 -2.05 -3.91 3.73
C THR A 94 -2.27 -5.39 4.02
N GLU A 95 -2.54 -5.74 5.28
CA GLU A 95 -2.73 -7.10 5.75
C GLU A 95 -3.95 -7.75 5.08
N ILE A 96 -5.08 -7.02 5.00
CA ILE A 96 -6.27 -7.49 4.28
C ILE A 96 -5.94 -7.75 2.81
N SER A 97 -5.19 -6.85 2.18
CA SER A 97 -4.80 -7.00 0.78
C SER A 97 -3.88 -8.21 0.57
N CYS A 98 -3.02 -8.52 1.54
CA CYS A 98 -2.18 -9.72 1.54
C CYS A 98 -3.03 -10.99 1.62
N ILE A 99 -3.98 -11.08 2.57
CA ILE A 99 -4.89 -12.22 2.70
C ILE A 99 -5.65 -12.45 1.38
N GLU A 100 -6.27 -11.41 0.83
CA GLU A 100 -7.06 -11.49 -0.40
C GLU A 100 -6.23 -11.91 -1.63
N SER A 101 -4.93 -11.65 -1.61
CA SER A 101 -4.01 -11.96 -2.71
C SER A 101 -3.10 -13.17 -2.46
N ASN A 102 -3.35 -13.92 -1.39
CA ASN A 102 -2.56 -15.10 -0.97
C ASN A 102 -1.08 -14.77 -0.74
N ARG A 103 -0.81 -13.67 -0.03
CA ARG A 103 0.52 -13.32 0.50
C ARG A 103 0.47 -13.40 2.01
N ASP A 104 1.62 -13.74 2.61
CA ASP A 104 1.80 -13.62 4.05
C ASP A 104 2.08 -12.15 4.42
N TYR A 105 1.90 -11.80 5.68
CA TYR A 105 2.17 -10.45 6.14
C TYR A 105 2.78 -10.43 7.54
N LEU A 106 3.47 -9.33 7.82
CA LEU A 106 3.93 -8.95 9.15
C LEU A 106 3.63 -7.46 9.33
N GLY A 107 2.68 -7.14 10.20
CA GLY A 107 2.26 -5.77 10.51
C GLY A 107 2.80 -5.29 11.85
N VAL A 108 3.18 -4.02 11.93
CA VAL A 108 3.61 -3.35 13.16
C VAL A 108 2.82 -2.05 13.31
N GLU A 109 2.21 -1.85 14.49
CA GLU A 109 1.49 -0.62 14.85
C GLU A 109 1.84 -0.25 16.29
N ILE A 110 2.22 1.01 16.51
CA ILE A 110 2.62 1.51 17.84
C ILE A 110 1.42 1.87 18.72
N ASN A 111 0.30 2.27 18.10
CA ASN A 111 -0.91 2.64 18.82
C ASN A 111 -1.74 1.40 19.11
N THR A 112 -1.87 1.03 20.38
CA THR A 112 -2.58 -0.17 20.82
C THR A 112 -4.05 -0.19 20.38
N GLU A 113 -4.76 0.94 20.47
CA GLU A 113 -6.17 1.02 20.07
C GLU A 113 -6.33 0.78 18.56
N VAL A 114 -5.45 1.38 17.75
CA VAL A 114 -5.45 1.20 16.29
C VAL A 114 -5.10 -0.24 15.93
N TYR A 115 -4.12 -0.83 16.63
CA TYR A 115 -3.74 -2.23 16.47
C TYR A 115 -4.90 -3.18 16.78
N GLU A 116 -5.60 -2.99 17.92
CA GLU A 116 -6.75 -3.83 18.30
C GLU A 116 -7.89 -3.72 17.27
N ASN A 117 -8.14 -2.53 16.75
CA ASN A 117 -9.09 -2.33 15.65
C ASN A 117 -8.67 -3.08 14.37
N ALA A 118 -7.39 -3.08 14.03
CA ALA A 118 -6.87 -3.85 12.89
C ALA A 118 -7.05 -5.36 13.11
N ILE A 119 -6.67 -5.89 14.28
CA ILE A 119 -6.84 -7.31 14.60
C ILE A 119 -8.31 -7.73 14.56
N SER A 120 -9.20 -6.92 15.12
CA SER A 120 -10.65 -7.18 15.05
C SER A 120 -11.14 -7.25 13.60
N ARG A 121 -10.65 -6.36 12.73
CA ARG A 121 -10.99 -6.33 11.31
C ARG A 121 -10.45 -7.55 10.55
N LEU A 122 -9.25 -8.01 10.88
CA LEU A 122 -8.62 -9.17 10.26
C LEU A 122 -9.27 -10.49 10.69
N SER A 123 -9.81 -10.56 11.92
CA SER A 123 -10.40 -11.79 12.47
C SER A 123 -11.74 -12.19 11.83
N VAL A 124 -12.34 -11.35 11.01
CA VAL A 124 -13.61 -11.62 10.32
C VAL A 124 -13.44 -11.97 8.84
N LEU A 125 -12.21 -12.12 8.38
CA LEU A 125 -11.85 -12.57 7.04
C LEU A 125 -11.56 -14.06 7.01
#